data_6871095fc61a9eedc005af60c07aac2b
#
_entry.id   6871095fc61a9eedc005af60c07aac2b
#
_cell.length_a   1.000
_cell.length_b   1.000
_cell.length_c   1.000
_cell.angle_alpha   90.00
_cell.angle_beta   90.00
_cell.angle_gamma   90.00
#
_symmetry.space_group_name_H-M   'P 1'
#
loop_
_entity.id
_entity.type
_entity.pdbx_description
1 polymer ?
#
loop_
_entity_poly.entity_id
_entity_poly.type
_entity_poly.pdbx_seq_one_letter_code
_entity_poly.pdbx_strand_id
1 'polypeptide(L)'
;MTGNREVITGNDFKRMIAGAYSAFLLEYENINALNADSLMDEKAGTHILRTIGAAAMSLRDLQADSIGGVSKRVGSAAVLGAHGNAGVLISQILRGIAKGLAGKYDASSSVFGKSFQYGILYAQRAVNDEVERPLIITAKAVAKGAYNAVRANLPIAE
;
A
#
# COMPACT_ATOMS: atom_id res chain seq x y z
N MET A 1 -18.57 13.76 14.60
CA MET A 1 -18.57 12.53 15.40
C MET A 1 -17.61 11.53 14.73
N THR A 2 -16.37 11.53 15.13
CA THR A 2 -15.38 10.51 14.77
C THR A 2 -15.68 9.29 15.64
N GLY A 3 -16.58 8.43 15.16
CA GLY A 3 -16.83 7.15 15.82
C GLY A 3 -15.55 6.35 15.85
N ASN A 4 -15.15 5.90 17.01
CA ASN A 4 -14.05 4.98 17.24
C ASN A 4 -14.31 3.73 16.38
N ARG A 5 -13.73 3.66 15.16
CA ARG A 5 -13.90 2.51 14.27
C ARG A 5 -12.99 1.40 14.77
N GLU A 6 -13.58 0.38 15.32
CA GLU A 6 -12.86 -0.79 15.82
C GLU A 6 -12.33 -1.69 14.68
N VAL A 7 -12.93 -1.57 13.49
CA VAL A 7 -12.61 -2.40 12.33
C VAL A 7 -12.55 -1.60 11.03
N ILE A 8 -11.73 -2.08 10.09
CA ILE A 8 -11.64 -1.61 8.70
C ILE A 8 -12.37 -2.62 7.82
N THR A 9 -13.37 -2.16 7.10
CA THR A 9 -14.15 -2.97 6.16
C THR A 9 -13.52 -3.00 4.77
N GLY A 10 -14.02 -3.86 3.90
CA GLY A 10 -13.64 -3.86 2.48
C GLY A 10 -13.93 -2.51 1.79
N ASN A 11 -15.04 -1.87 2.13
CA ASN A 11 -15.38 -0.53 1.63
C ASN A 11 -14.41 0.55 2.12
N ASP A 12 -13.98 0.49 3.37
CA ASP A 12 -12.99 1.43 3.89
C ASP A 12 -11.65 1.25 3.15
N PHE A 13 -11.21 0.00 2.95
CA PHE A 13 -9.99 -0.27 2.21
C PHE A 13 -10.09 0.19 0.74
N LYS A 14 -11.23 0.00 0.08
CA LYS A 14 -11.50 0.54 -1.26
C LYS A 14 -11.33 2.08 -1.29
N ARG A 15 -11.89 2.79 -0.30
CA ARG A 15 -11.76 4.26 -0.18
C ARG A 15 -10.30 4.68 0.07
N MET A 16 -9.57 3.92 0.89
CA MET A 16 -8.15 4.19 1.16
C MET A 16 -7.31 4.09 -0.12
N ILE A 17 -7.52 3.08 -0.95
CA ILE A 17 -6.81 2.93 -2.23
C ILE A 17 -7.18 4.05 -3.21
N ALA A 18 -8.46 4.43 -3.31
CA ALA A 18 -8.91 5.54 -4.14
C ALA A 18 -8.32 6.88 -3.66
N GLY A 19 -8.31 7.12 -2.36
CA GLY A 19 -7.71 8.31 -1.73
C GLY A 19 -6.20 8.37 -1.97
N ALA A 20 -5.50 7.25 -1.82
CA ALA A 20 -4.07 7.16 -2.10
C ALA A 20 -3.75 7.49 -3.57
N TYR A 21 -4.54 6.98 -4.52
CA TYR A 21 -4.40 7.33 -5.93
C TYR A 21 -4.61 8.82 -6.17
N SER A 22 -5.68 9.40 -5.62
CA SER A 22 -5.99 10.82 -5.79
C SER A 22 -4.92 11.73 -5.18
N ALA A 23 -4.43 11.41 -3.99
CA ALA A 23 -3.35 12.17 -3.35
C ALA A 23 -2.04 12.06 -4.16
N PHE A 24 -1.71 10.86 -4.63
CA PHE A 24 -0.48 10.64 -5.39
C PHE A 24 -0.54 11.30 -6.77
N LEU A 25 -1.71 11.41 -7.38
CA LEU A 25 -1.93 12.13 -8.64
C LEU A 25 -1.58 13.61 -8.56
N LEU A 26 -1.62 14.21 -7.38
CA LEU A 26 -1.23 15.61 -7.17
C LEU A 26 0.28 15.78 -6.98
N GLU A 27 0.99 14.72 -6.57
CA GLU A 27 2.39 14.82 -6.13
C GLU A 27 3.40 14.07 -7.01
N TYR A 28 2.96 13.27 -7.99
CA TYR A 28 3.86 12.40 -8.74
C TYR A 28 4.93 13.17 -9.53
N GLU A 29 4.61 14.37 -10.04
CA GLU A 29 5.58 15.21 -10.76
C GLU A 29 6.65 15.74 -9.81
N ASN A 30 6.29 16.13 -8.60
CA ASN A 30 7.23 16.55 -7.56
C ASN A 30 8.20 15.41 -7.21
N ILE A 31 7.67 14.17 -7.13
CA ILE A 31 8.49 12.99 -6.86
C ILE A 31 9.41 12.69 -8.03
N ASN A 32 8.96 12.83 -9.28
CA ASN A 32 9.82 12.70 -10.45
C ASN A 32 10.96 13.75 -10.43
N ALA A 33 10.63 14.99 -10.08
CA ALA A 33 11.65 16.07 -10.01
C ALA A 33 12.73 15.78 -8.95
N LEU A 34 12.34 15.21 -7.80
CA LEU A 34 13.29 14.76 -6.77
C LEU A 34 14.18 13.60 -7.20
N ASN A 35 13.76 12.82 -8.19
CA ASN A 35 14.47 11.65 -8.71
C ASN A 35 15.11 11.90 -10.10
N ALA A 36 15.10 13.12 -10.62
CA ALA A 36 15.56 13.44 -11.97
C ALA A 36 17.01 13.00 -12.25
N ASP A 37 17.87 13.05 -11.23
CA ASP A 37 19.28 12.64 -11.30
C ASP A 37 19.50 11.15 -10.92
N SER A 38 18.43 10.41 -10.67
CA SER A 38 18.52 9.01 -10.28
C SER A 38 18.77 8.13 -11.50
N LEU A 39 19.90 7.44 -11.52
CA LEU A 39 20.23 6.44 -12.55
C LEU A 39 19.30 5.21 -12.54
N MET A 40 18.48 5.08 -11.49
CA MET A 40 17.72 3.85 -11.23
C MET A 40 16.24 3.98 -11.62
N ASP A 41 15.59 5.10 -11.35
CA ASP A 41 14.19 5.32 -11.68
C ASP A 41 13.86 6.83 -11.73
N GLU A 42 14.26 7.50 -12.81
CA GLU A 42 13.98 8.94 -13.04
C GLU A 42 12.49 9.30 -12.95
N LYS A 43 11.62 8.32 -13.24
CA LYS A 43 10.17 8.49 -13.29
C LYS A 43 9.46 7.71 -12.17
N ALA A 44 10.11 7.59 -11.01
CA ALA A 44 9.57 6.84 -9.88
C ALA A 44 8.14 7.27 -9.52
N GLY A 45 7.85 8.57 -9.49
CA GLY A 45 6.50 9.09 -9.26
C GLY A 45 5.47 8.59 -10.29
N THR A 46 5.81 8.65 -11.58
CA THR A 46 4.95 8.16 -12.66
C THR A 46 4.73 6.64 -12.55
N HIS A 47 5.77 5.88 -12.22
CA HIS A 47 5.69 4.43 -12.09
C HIS A 47 4.82 4.02 -10.89
N ILE A 48 4.97 4.68 -9.74
CA ILE A 48 4.11 4.46 -8.58
C ILE A 48 2.66 4.84 -8.90
N LEU A 49 2.44 6.01 -9.54
CA LEU A 49 1.10 6.46 -9.92
C LEU A 49 0.38 5.43 -10.80
N ARG A 50 1.06 4.90 -11.83
CA ARG A 50 0.50 3.86 -12.71
C ARG A 50 0.15 2.60 -11.94
N THR A 51 1.01 2.18 -11.03
CA THR A 51 0.83 0.97 -10.22
C THR A 51 -0.37 1.10 -9.27
N ILE A 52 -0.46 2.23 -8.52
CA ILE A 52 -1.60 2.51 -7.64
C ILE A 52 -2.87 2.74 -8.47
N GLY A 53 -2.74 3.40 -9.63
CA GLY A 53 -3.85 3.62 -10.57
C GLY A 53 -4.47 2.30 -11.06
N ALA A 54 -3.66 1.32 -11.44
CA ALA A 54 -4.14 -0.01 -11.82
C ALA A 54 -4.92 -0.67 -10.67
N ALA A 55 -4.42 -0.57 -9.43
CA ALA A 55 -5.12 -1.06 -8.25
C ALA A 55 -6.46 -0.35 -8.04
N ALA A 56 -6.49 0.99 -8.07
CA ALA A 56 -7.70 1.79 -7.88
C ALA A 56 -8.74 1.53 -8.98
N MET A 57 -8.32 1.47 -10.24
CA MET A 57 -9.20 1.19 -11.38
C MET A 57 -9.82 -0.20 -11.30
N SER A 58 -9.10 -1.19 -10.78
CA SER A 58 -9.63 -2.55 -10.59
C SER A 58 -10.82 -2.61 -9.62
N LEU A 59 -10.97 -1.59 -8.78
CA LEU A 59 -12.02 -1.53 -7.76
C LEU A 59 -13.26 -0.73 -8.21
N ARG A 60 -13.24 -0.11 -9.41
CA ARG A 60 -14.30 0.80 -9.85
C ARG A 60 -15.68 0.15 -9.77
N ASP A 61 -15.83 -1.02 -10.35
CA ASP A 61 -17.10 -1.73 -10.47
C ASP A 61 -17.23 -2.87 -9.45
N LEU A 62 -16.27 -2.96 -8.52
CA LEU A 62 -16.28 -3.98 -7.49
C LEU A 62 -17.32 -3.62 -6.42
N GLN A 63 -18.31 -4.45 -6.25
CA GLN A 63 -19.13 -4.47 -5.04
C GLN A 63 -18.23 -4.96 -3.90
N ALA A 64 -17.87 -4.05 -2.98
CA ALA A 64 -16.95 -4.38 -1.91
C ALA A 64 -17.65 -5.29 -0.89
N ASP A 65 -17.19 -6.51 -0.80
CA ASP A 65 -17.64 -7.50 0.14
C ASP A 65 -16.68 -7.55 1.34
N SER A 66 -15.65 -8.36 1.28
CA SER A 66 -14.70 -8.53 2.37
C SER A 66 -13.40 -7.74 2.12
N ILE A 67 -12.71 -7.33 3.19
CA ILE A 67 -11.40 -6.69 3.07
C ILE A 67 -10.37 -7.62 2.42
N GLY A 68 -10.47 -8.93 2.68
CA GLY A 68 -9.64 -9.94 2.04
C GLY A 68 -9.86 -10.03 0.53
N GLY A 69 -11.12 -9.97 0.08
CA GLY A 69 -11.46 -9.95 -1.35
C GLY A 69 -10.97 -8.69 -2.06
N VAL A 70 -11.24 -7.52 -1.45
CA VAL A 70 -10.78 -6.23 -1.98
C VAL A 70 -9.27 -6.16 -2.04
N SER A 71 -8.57 -6.52 -0.96
CA SER A 71 -7.10 -6.47 -0.92
C SER A 71 -6.43 -7.44 -1.89
N LYS A 72 -7.00 -8.64 -2.09
CA LYS A 72 -6.54 -9.59 -3.11
C LYS A 72 -6.61 -8.97 -4.51
N ARG A 73 -7.72 -8.30 -4.84
CA ARG A 73 -7.90 -7.63 -6.13
C ARG A 73 -6.90 -6.48 -6.31
N VAL A 74 -6.71 -5.66 -5.27
CA VAL A 74 -5.70 -4.58 -5.24
C VAL A 74 -4.31 -5.12 -5.50
N GLY A 75 -3.88 -6.14 -4.75
CA GLY A 75 -2.55 -6.72 -4.88
C GLY A 75 -2.31 -7.33 -6.27
N SER A 76 -3.29 -8.04 -6.82
CA SER A 76 -3.20 -8.63 -8.17
C SER A 76 -3.11 -7.56 -9.25
N ALA A 77 -3.98 -6.54 -9.19
CA ALA A 77 -3.99 -5.45 -10.17
C ALA A 77 -2.71 -4.60 -10.09
N ALA A 78 -2.21 -4.33 -8.89
CA ALA A 78 -0.95 -3.61 -8.70
C ALA A 78 0.24 -4.37 -9.32
N VAL A 79 0.30 -5.68 -9.15
CA VAL A 79 1.38 -6.50 -9.77
C VAL A 79 1.29 -6.48 -11.28
N LEU A 80 0.10 -6.60 -11.86
CA LEU A 80 -0.11 -6.55 -13.31
C LEU A 80 0.17 -5.16 -13.89
N GLY A 81 -0.10 -4.11 -13.13
CA GLY A 81 0.13 -2.72 -13.53
C GLY A 81 1.47 -2.14 -13.07
N ALA A 82 2.36 -2.96 -12.52
CA ALA A 82 3.64 -2.48 -12.02
C ALA A 82 4.56 -2.00 -13.14
N HIS A 83 5.15 -0.81 -12.97
CA HIS A 83 6.10 -0.20 -13.88
C HIS A 83 7.32 0.30 -13.11
N GLY A 84 8.51 0.12 -13.69
CA GLY A 84 9.77 0.54 -13.08
C GLY A 84 10.04 -0.09 -11.72
N ASN A 85 11.19 0.21 -11.13
CA ASN A 85 11.59 -0.36 -9.85
C ASN A 85 10.65 0.06 -8.72
N ALA A 86 10.33 1.34 -8.65
CA ALA A 86 9.44 1.89 -7.62
C ALA A 86 8.02 1.29 -7.69
N GLY A 87 7.47 1.12 -8.90
CA GLY A 87 6.17 0.48 -9.10
C GLY A 87 6.17 -0.99 -8.70
N VAL A 88 7.22 -1.73 -9.06
CA VAL A 88 7.39 -3.12 -8.64
C VAL A 88 7.39 -3.22 -7.11
N LEU A 89 8.16 -2.36 -6.43
CA LEU A 89 8.24 -2.37 -4.98
C LEU A 89 6.87 -2.10 -4.31
N ILE A 90 6.17 -1.06 -4.75
CA ILE A 90 4.82 -0.74 -4.25
C ILE A 90 3.85 -1.91 -4.51
N SER A 91 3.93 -2.54 -5.69
CA SER A 91 3.09 -3.70 -6.01
C SER A 91 3.32 -4.86 -5.04
N GLN A 92 4.56 -5.11 -4.64
CA GLN A 92 4.88 -6.17 -3.68
C GLN A 92 4.41 -5.81 -2.26
N ILE A 93 4.48 -4.53 -1.86
CA ILE A 93 3.89 -4.08 -0.59
C ILE A 93 2.38 -4.36 -0.58
N LEU A 94 1.66 -3.94 -1.61
CA LEU A 94 0.21 -4.17 -1.72
C LEU A 94 -0.14 -5.65 -1.76
N ARG A 95 0.65 -6.46 -2.46
CA ARG A 95 0.50 -7.92 -2.49
C ARG A 95 0.72 -8.57 -1.11
N GLY A 96 1.72 -8.11 -0.37
CA GLY A 96 1.98 -8.59 0.99
C GLY A 96 0.86 -8.19 1.97
N ILE A 97 0.35 -6.95 1.88
CA ILE A 97 -0.82 -6.51 2.65
C ILE A 97 -2.02 -7.43 2.34
N ALA A 98 -2.29 -7.71 1.06
CA ALA A 98 -3.34 -8.63 0.65
C ALA A 98 -3.15 -10.05 1.24
N LYS A 99 -1.90 -10.52 1.35
CA LYS A 99 -1.59 -11.80 2.01
C LYS A 99 -1.95 -11.78 3.49
N GLY A 100 -1.62 -10.67 4.18
CA GLY A 100 -1.96 -10.49 5.60
C GLY A 100 -3.45 -10.39 5.89
N LEU A 101 -4.23 -9.91 4.92
CA LEU A 101 -5.70 -9.76 5.01
C LEU A 101 -6.48 -10.94 4.41
N ALA A 102 -5.78 -11.95 3.88
CA ALA A 102 -6.43 -13.09 3.21
C ALA A 102 -7.44 -13.79 4.12
N GLY A 103 -8.63 -14.06 3.60
CA GLY A 103 -9.71 -14.74 4.32
C GLY A 103 -10.40 -13.90 5.40
N LYS A 104 -10.08 -12.61 5.54
CA LYS A 104 -10.72 -11.73 6.51
C LYS A 104 -11.94 -11.06 5.89
N TYR A 105 -13.04 -11.01 6.66
CA TYR A 105 -14.21 -10.22 6.26
C TYR A 105 -13.98 -8.73 6.51
N ASP A 106 -13.50 -8.41 7.70
CA ASP A 106 -13.01 -7.10 8.13
C ASP A 106 -11.67 -7.27 8.89
N ALA A 107 -11.03 -6.17 9.25
CA ALA A 107 -9.77 -6.18 9.96
C ALA A 107 -9.80 -5.23 11.16
N SER A 108 -9.49 -5.75 12.35
CA SER A 108 -9.16 -4.89 13.48
C SER A 108 -7.86 -4.11 13.21
N SER A 109 -7.58 -3.06 13.98
CA SER A 109 -6.33 -2.31 13.91
C SER A 109 -5.10 -3.24 14.00
N SER A 110 -5.16 -4.25 14.88
CA SER A 110 -4.09 -5.24 15.03
C SER A 110 -3.88 -6.08 13.77
N VAL A 111 -4.95 -6.60 13.16
CA VAL A 111 -4.88 -7.38 11.92
C VAL A 111 -4.37 -6.51 10.77
N PHE A 112 -4.90 -5.29 10.65
CA PHE A 112 -4.50 -4.35 9.61
C PHE A 112 -3.04 -3.93 9.76
N GLY A 113 -2.60 -3.54 10.97
CA GLY A 113 -1.21 -3.20 11.25
C GLY A 113 -0.23 -4.33 10.95
N LYS A 114 -0.59 -5.58 11.30
CA LYS A 114 0.21 -6.76 10.94
C LYS A 114 0.30 -6.99 9.43
N SER A 115 -0.72 -6.62 8.66
CA SER A 115 -0.69 -6.77 7.20
C SER A 115 0.42 -5.95 6.55
N PHE A 116 0.80 -4.79 7.10
CA PHE A 116 1.96 -4.02 6.64
C PHE A 116 3.28 -4.76 6.82
N GLN A 117 3.43 -5.56 7.86
CA GLN A 117 4.64 -6.40 8.05
C GLN A 117 4.78 -7.41 6.91
N TYR A 118 3.68 -8.01 6.46
CA TYR A 118 3.68 -8.85 5.26
C TYR A 118 4.04 -8.04 4.00
N GLY A 119 3.55 -6.81 3.88
CA GLY A 119 3.92 -5.89 2.81
C GLY A 119 5.43 -5.69 2.72
N ILE A 120 6.06 -5.35 3.86
CA ILE A 120 7.50 -5.15 3.93
C ILE A 120 8.27 -6.42 3.60
N LEU A 121 7.84 -7.56 4.12
CA LEU A 121 8.49 -8.85 3.84
C LEU A 121 8.47 -9.19 2.34
N TYR A 122 7.36 -8.93 1.65
CA TYR A 122 7.24 -9.15 0.21
C TYR A 122 8.12 -8.19 -0.58
N ALA A 123 8.15 -6.91 -0.19
CA ALA A 123 9.01 -5.91 -0.80
C ALA A 123 10.49 -6.27 -0.67
N GLN A 124 10.94 -6.67 0.53
CA GLN A 124 12.33 -7.07 0.77
C GLN A 124 12.79 -8.26 -0.07
N ARG A 125 11.88 -9.19 -0.37
CA ARG A 125 12.19 -10.36 -1.20
C ARG A 125 12.26 -10.03 -2.70
N ALA A 126 11.69 -8.91 -3.11
CA ALA A 126 11.59 -8.53 -4.51
C ALA A 126 12.73 -7.64 -4.99
N VAL A 127 13.52 -7.07 -4.08
CA VAL A 127 14.59 -6.13 -4.41
C VAL A 127 15.95 -6.65 -3.95
N ASN A 128 16.97 -6.36 -4.75
CA ASN A 128 18.37 -6.54 -4.35
C ASN A 128 18.75 -5.46 -3.35
N ASP A 129 19.43 -5.85 -2.27
CA ASP A 129 19.70 -5.06 -1.06
C ASP A 129 20.36 -3.69 -1.27
N GLU A 130 20.98 -3.43 -2.42
CA GLU A 130 21.81 -2.22 -2.61
C GLU A 130 21.05 -1.02 -3.16
N VAL A 131 19.96 -1.22 -3.90
CA VAL A 131 19.40 -0.21 -4.79
C VAL A 131 18.20 0.55 -4.20
N GLU A 132 17.42 -0.05 -3.29
CA GLU A 132 16.14 0.55 -2.85
C GLU A 132 16.06 0.73 -1.33
N ARG A 133 17.20 0.91 -0.68
CA ARG A 133 17.28 1.13 0.78
C ARG A 133 16.38 2.24 1.32
N PRO A 134 16.29 3.44 0.72
CA PRO A 134 15.49 4.53 1.30
C PRO A 134 13.99 4.17 1.36
N LEU A 135 13.44 3.61 0.30
CA LEU A 135 12.01 3.26 0.25
C LEU A 135 11.68 2.10 1.20
N ILE A 136 12.56 1.09 1.29
CA ILE A 136 12.40 -0.01 2.26
C ILE A 136 12.56 0.48 3.70
N ILE A 137 13.52 1.38 3.97
CA ILE A 137 13.69 1.98 5.30
C ILE A 137 12.43 2.73 5.71
N THR A 138 11.89 3.55 4.81
CA THR A 138 10.64 4.28 5.05
C THR A 138 9.47 3.33 5.29
N ALA A 139 9.33 2.31 4.46
CA ALA A 139 8.28 1.31 4.60
C ALA A 139 8.38 0.52 5.92
N LYS A 140 9.61 0.17 6.36
CA LYS A 140 9.85 -0.43 7.68
C LYS A 140 9.46 0.51 8.81
N ALA A 141 9.76 1.80 8.70
CA ALA A 141 9.37 2.80 9.69
C ALA A 141 7.84 2.91 9.81
N VAL A 142 7.12 2.91 8.68
CA VAL A 142 5.65 2.89 8.64
C VAL A 142 5.10 1.64 9.33
N ALA A 143 5.62 0.46 9.00
CA ALA A 143 5.17 -0.80 9.62
C ALA A 143 5.47 -0.85 11.12
N LYS A 144 6.60 -0.30 11.56
CA LYS A 144 6.96 -0.17 12.98
C LYS A 144 6.03 0.82 13.70
N GLY A 145 5.70 1.95 13.06
CA GLY A 145 4.73 2.92 13.58
C GLY A 145 3.36 2.28 13.80
N ALA A 146 2.84 1.59 12.79
CA ALA A 146 1.58 0.86 12.87
C ALA A 146 1.59 -0.21 13.98
N TYR A 147 2.69 -0.95 14.14
CA TYR A 147 2.85 -1.93 15.21
C TYR A 147 2.83 -1.28 16.61
N ASN A 148 3.52 -0.16 16.77
CA ASN A 148 3.55 0.57 18.05
C ASN A 148 2.17 1.15 18.41
N ALA A 149 1.45 1.71 17.42
CA ALA A 149 0.08 2.21 17.60
C ALA A 149 -0.86 1.09 18.06
N VAL A 150 -0.77 -0.09 17.45
CA VAL A 150 -1.54 -1.27 17.87
C VAL A 150 -1.22 -1.67 19.31
N ARG A 151 0.06 -1.67 19.71
CA ARG A 151 0.45 -1.99 21.10
C ARG A 151 -0.02 -0.95 22.12
N ALA A 152 -0.12 0.29 21.71
CA ALA A 152 -0.62 1.39 22.53
C ALA A 152 -2.15 1.48 22.53
N ASN A 153 -2.85 0.56 21.84
CA ASN A 153 -4.32 0.57 21.67
C ASN A 153 -4.84 1.91 21.11
N LEU A 154 -4.08 2.54 20.23
CA LEU A 154 -4.51 3.76 19.57
C LEU A 154 -5.66 3.48 18.59
N PRO A 155 -6.63 4.40 18.46
CA PRO A 155 -7.68 4.30 17.46
C PRO A 155 -7.11 4.24 16.03
N ILE A 156 -7.82 3.60 15.11
CA ILE A 156 -7.41 3.47 13.70
C ILE A 156 -7.21 4.84 13.00
N ALA A 157 -7.89 5.88 13.50
CA ALA A 157 -7.84 7.23 12.93
C ALA A 157 -6.69 8.11 13.47
N GLU A 158 -5.94 7.64 14.45
CA GLU A 158 -4.74 8.29 15.01
C GLU A 158 -3.46 7.60 14.56
#